data_d3971b1acd151c6c549a900e3863d8ab
#
_entry.id   d3971b1acd151c6c549a900e3863d8ab
#
_cell.length_a   1.000
_cell.length_b   1.000
_cell.length_c   1.000
_cell.angle_alpha   90.00
_cell.angle_beta   90.00
_cell.angle_gamma   90.00
#
_symmetry.space_group_name_H-M   'P 1'
#
loop_
_entity.id
_entity.type
_entity.pdbx_description
1 polymer ?
#
loop_
_entity_poly.entity_id
_entity_poly.type
_entity_poly.pdbx_seq_one_letter_code
_entity_poly.pdbx_strand_id
1 'polypeptide(L)'
;YAVTARTQLTVSYGSTLGTQLELVQNQLNLAAASPNGTLVNGQTGGSLFGATNALALQDGVFRTTTLSVGSQTSLDRDIFSVSLLLATQTSSGATNGFSSQSKTVGVNWLHQMRPDMTVSAAISYSVQDQGTGAISAFNPGNNTSIAATLAWQWQISNTVSTSLRYSFFERSSPVTAFDMYQNVLILGISKTF
;
A
#
# COMPACT_ATOMS: atom_id res chain seq x y z
N TYR A 1 19.77 -4.92 -5.52
CA TYR A 1 20.63 -5.48 -6.59
C TYR A 1 20.18 -4.92 -7.93
N ALA A 2 21.07 -4.33 -8.69
CA ALA A 2 20.79 -3.85 -10.05
C ALA A 2 20.97 -5.03 -11.02
N VAL A 3 19.90 -5.46 -11.67
CA VAL A 3 19.92 -6.55 -12.65
C VAL A 3 20.41 -6.04 -14.00
N THR A 4 20.05 -4.79 -14.31
CA THR A 4 20.57 -4.02 -15.45
C THR A 4 20.69 -2.56 -15.03
N ALA A 5 21.32 -1.71 -15.87
CA ALA A 5 21.37 -0.27 -15.61
C ALA A 5 19.96 0.39 -15.45
N ARG A 6 18.91 -0.29 -15.91
CA ARG A 6 17.51 0.20 -15.90
C ARG A 6 16.60 -0.58 -14.98
N THR A 7 17.03 -1.71 -14.41
CA THR A 7 16.20 -2.57 -13.56
C THR A 7 16.85 -2.78 -12.21
N GLN A 8 16.14 -2.43 -11.16
CA GLN A 8 16.54 -2.63 -9.78
C GLN A 8 15.62 -3.66 -9.14
N LEU A 9 16.20 -4.61 -8.39
CA LEU A 9 15.50 -5.56 -7.55
C LEU A 9 15.81 -5.25 -6.09
N THR A 10 14.76 -5.17 -5.27
CA THR A 10 14.86 -4.96 -3.83
C THR A 10 14.19 -6.12 -3.11
N VAL A 11 14.88 -6.72 -2.16
CA VAL A 11 14.32 -7.72 -1.25
C VAL A 11 14.62 -7.27 0.17
N SER A 12 13.61 -7.24 1.01
CA SER A 12 13.77 -6.95 2.43
C SER A 12 13.01 -7.96 3.27
N TYR A 13 13.62 -8.36 4.36
CA TYR A 13 13.04 -9.20 5.40
C TYR A 13 13.24 -8.53 6.75
N GLY A 14 12.20 -8.46 7.55
CA GLY A 14 12.23 -7.88 8.88
C GLY A 14 11.32 -8.64 9.85
N SER A 15 11.73 -8.67 11.11
CA SER A 15 10.88 -9.14 12.20
C SER A 15 10.99 -8.13 13.33
N THR A 16 9.86 -7.57 13.73
CA THR A 16 9.76 -6.57 14.79
C THR A 16 8.82 -7.06 15.87
N LEU A 17 9.14 -6.74 17.12
CA LEU A 17 8.28 -6.92 18.26
C LEU A 17 7.88 -5.53 18.74
N GLY A 18 6.59 -5.27 18.88
CA GLY A 18 6.12 -3.95 19.29
C GLY A 18 4.61 -3.91 19.51
N THR A 19 4.17 -2.80 20.01
CA THR A 19 2.74 -2.51 20.12
C THR A 19 2.18 -2.13 18.75
N GLN A 20 0.86 -2.19 18.58
CA GLN A 20 0.22 -1.80 17.34
C GLN A 20 0.47 -0.33 16.99
N LEU A 21 0.56 0.53 18.01
CA LEU A 21 0.88 1.95 17.84
C LEU A 21 2.28 2.16 17.24
N GLU A 22 3.29 1.41 17.74
CA GLU A 22 4.65 1.47 17.21
C GLU A 22 4.72 0.97 15.76
N LEU A 23 3.93 -0.05 15.40
CA LEU A 23 3.84 -0.52 14.02
C LEU A 23 3.27 0.56 13.08
N VAL A 24 2.21 1.26 13.51
CA VAL A 24 1.65 2.38 12.73
C VAL A 24 2.65 3.53 12.63
N GLN A 25 3.34 3.87 13.70
CA GLN A 25 4.38 4.91 13.67
C GLN A 25 5.53 4.53 12.73
N ASN A 26 5.98 3.29 12.75
CA ASN A 26 7.02 2.81 11.84
C ASN A 26 6.57 2.86 10.37
N GLN A 27 5.32 2.51 10.09
CA GLN A 27 4.76 2.63 8.74
C GLN A 27 4.69 4.10 8.29
N LEU A 28 4.27 5.01 9.17
CA LEU A 28 4.26 6.45 8.87
C LEU A 28 5.66 7.01 8.66
N ASN A 29 6.65 6.52 9.40
CA ASN A 29 8.05 6.93 9.21
C ASN A 29 8.63 6.45 7.87
N LEU A 30 8.12 5.36 7.32
CA LEU A 30 8.49 4.85 6.00
C LEU A 30 7.66 5.45 4.86
N ALA A 31 6.68 6.29 5.19
CA ALA A 31 5.81 6.92 4.22
C ALA A 31 6.56 7.90 3.34
N ALA A 32 6.38 7.77 2.05
CA ALA A 32 6.83 8.73 1.05
C ALA A 32 5.63 9.19 0.21
N ALA A 33 5.68 10.45 -0.21
CA ALA A 33 4.70 10.94 -1.17
C ALA A 33 5.09 10.43 -2.57
N SER A 34 4.19 9.66 -3.18
CA SER A 34 4.33 9.31 -4.59
C SER A 34 4.09 10.55 -5.47
N PRO A 35 4.63 10.61 -6.69
CA PRO A 35 4.39 11.71 -7.63
C PRO A 35 2.91 12.02 -7.86
N ASN A 36 2.03 11.03 -7.68
CA ASN A 36 0.58 11.20 -7.76
C ASN A 36 -0.06 11.68 -6.43
N GLY A 37 0.74 12.01 -5.40
CA GLY A 37 0.29 12.52 -4.10
C GLY A 37 -0.34 11.46 -3.19
N THR A 38 -0.24 10.16 -3.50
CA THR A 38 -0.59 9.09 -2.56
C THR A 38 0.57 8.81 -1.61
N LEU A 39 0.25 8.44 -0.36
CA LEU A 39 1.27 7.95 0.56
C LEU A 39 1.57 6.49 0.22
N VAL A 40 2.83 6.22 -0.06
CA VAL A 40 3.36 4.89 -0.37
C VAL A 40 4.51 4.59 0.58
N ASN A 41 4.84 3.33 0.73
CA ASN A 41 6.08 2.95 1.39
C ASN A 41 7.27 3.37 0.52
N GLY A 42 8.09 4.26 1.02
CA GLY A 42 9.24 4.83 0.28
C GLY A 42 10.30 3.82 -0.11
N GLN A 43 10.32 2.63 0.51
CA GLN A 43 11.27 1.57 0.18
C GLN A 43 10.75 0.63 -0.91
N THR A 44 9.45 0.36 -0.93
CA THR A 44 8.85 -0.65 -1.81
C THR A 44 7.95 -0.07 -2.88
N GLY A 45 7.55 1.21 -2.76
CA GLY A 45 6.58 1.85 -3.62
C GLY A 45 5.14 1.33 -3.46
N GLY A 46 4.93 0.36 -2.58
CA GLY A 46 3.62 -0.24 -2.31
C GLY A 46 2.71 0.63 -1.44
N SER A 47 1.41 0.33 -1.40
CA SER A 47 0.45 1.03 -0.53
C SER A 47 0.87 0.95 0.94
N LEU A 48 0.85 2.10 1.63
CA LEU A 48 1.23 2.17 3.03
C LEU A 48 0.27 1.42 3.96
N PHE A 49 -1.02 1.43 3.64
CA PHE A 49 -2.07 0.88 4.50
C PHE A 49 -2.79 -0.34 3.90
N GLY A 50 -2.35 -0.83 2.74
CA GLY A 50 -3.03 -1.92 2.03
C GLY A 50 -2.98 -3.29 2.72
N ALA A 51 -2.06 -3.49 3.63
CA ALA A 51 -1.80 -4.80 4.23
C ALA A 51 -2.18 -4.90 5.71
N THR A 52 -2.53 -3.79 6.36
CA THR A 52 -2.79 -3.82 7.81
C THR A 52 -4.14 -3.18 8.12
N ASN A 53 -5.07 -3.96 8.64
CA ASN A 53 -6.22 -3.43 9.38
C ASN A 53 -5.73 -2.90 10.74
N ALA A 54 -4.78 -1.98 10.71
CA ALA A 54 -4.15 -1.41 11.90
C ALA A 54 -5.11 -0.55 12.75
N LEU A 55 -6.37 -0.48 12.35
CA LEU A 55 -7.37 0.35 13.05
C LEU A 55 -8.14 -0.40 14.15
N ALA A 56 -7.99 -1.72 14.26
CA ALA A 56 -8.46 -2.42 15.45
C ALA A 56 -7.39 -2.30 16.54
N LEU A 57 -7.46 -1.27 17.37
CA LEU A 57 -6.61 -1.09 18.54
C LEU A 57 -6.77 -2.30 19.47
N GLN A 58 -5.87 -3.26 19.35
CA GLN A 58 -5.77 -4.36 20.30
C GLN A 58 -4.63 -4.07 21.28
N ASP A 59 -4.95 -4.11 22.56
CA ASP A 59 -3.93 -4.07 23.60
C ASP A 59 -3.09 -5.36 23.55
N GLY A 60 -1.82 -5.22 23.27
CA GLY A 60 -0.90 -6.36 23.25
C GLY A 60 0.41 -6.07 22.55
N VAL A 61 1.37 -6.94 22.80
CA VAL A 61 2.64 -6.95 22.07
C VAL A 61 2.53 -7.97 20.95
N PHE A 62 2.88 -7.55 19.75
CA PHE A 62 2.81 -8.36 18.54
C PHE A 62 4.19 -8.54 17.94
N ARG A 63 4.44 -9.74 17.46
CA ARG A 63 5.55 -10.00 16.54
C ARG A 63 5.04 -9.85 15.12
N THR A 64 5.60 -8.92 14.38
CA THR A 64 5.31 -8.75 12.96
C THR A 64 6.52 -9.14 12.15
N THR A 65 6.35 -10.12 11.27
CA THR A 65 7.36 -10.56 10.31
C THR A 65 6.92 -10.13 8.92
N THR A 66 7.79 -9.42 8.21
CA THR A 66 7.53 -8.92 6.86
C THR A 66 8.60 -9.41 5.89
N LEU A 67 8.16 -9.84 4.72
CA LEU A 67 9.00 -10.06 3.55
C LEU A 67 8.47 -9.19 2.43
N SER A 68 9.30 -8.33 1.89
CA SER A 68 8.94 -7.54 0.71
C SER A 68 9.93 -7.80 -0.43
N VAL A 69 9.37 -7.91 -1.62
CA VAL A 69 10.11 -8.04 -2.87
C VAL A 69 9.58 -6.97 -3.81
N GLY A 70 10.48 -6.18 -4.37
CA GLY A 70 10.14 -5.13 -5.33
C GLY A 70 11.06 -5.18 -6.54
N SER A 71 10.51 -4.94 -7.72
CA SER A 71 11.25 -4.73 -8.95
C SER A 71 10.82 -3.43 -9.57
N GLN A 72 11.77 -2.60 -9.95
CA GLN A 72 11.52 -1.36 -10.68
C GLN A 72 12.36 -1.34 -11.94
N THR A 73 11.72 -1.06 -13.06
CA THR A 73 12.37 -0.88 -14.37
C THR A 73 12.09 0.52 -14.86
N SER A 74 13.15 1.28 -15.12
CA SER A 74 13.07 2.64 -15.66
C SER A 74 13.43 2.60 -17.14
N LEU A 75 12.51 3.02 -17.98
CA LEU A 75 12.68 3.28 -19.41
C LEU A 75 12.77 4.79 -19.62
N ASP A 76 12.96 5.24 -20.85
CA ASP A 76 13.18 6.67 -21.12
C ASP A 76 12.03 7.58 -20.65
N ARG A 77 10.78 7.12 -20.75
CA ARG A 77 9.58 7.85 -20.32
C ARG A 77 8.66 7.05 -19.42
N ASP A 78 8.99 5.79 -19.14
CA ASP A 78 8.16 4.87 -18.38
C ASP A 78 8.92 4.34 -17.18
N ILE A 79 8.23 4.25 -16.06
CA ILE A 79 8.70 3.55 -14.87
C ILE A 79 7.65 2.51 -14.52
N PHE A 80 8.06 1.24 -14.55
CA PHE A 80 7.25 0.12 -14.10
C PHE A 80 7.78 -0.38 -12.78
N SER A 81 6.90 -0.59 -11.81
CA SER A 81 7.27 -1.24 -10.56
C SER A 81 6.26 -2.32 -10.20
N VAL A 82 6.78 -3.45 -9.72
CA VAL A 82 6.00 -4.56 -9.20
C VAL A 82 6.47 -4.81 -7.77
N SER A 83 5.54 -4.97 -6.85
CA SER A 83 5.84 -5.25 -5.45
C SER A 83 5.03 -6.42 -4.93
N LEU A 84 5.65 -7.24 -4.09
CA LEU A 84 5.04 -8.29 -3.29
C LEU A 84 5.36 -8.02 -1.83
N LEU A 85 4.34 -8.02 -0.98
CA LEU A 85 4.46 -7.90 0.47
C LEU A 85 3.78 -9.09 1.13
N LEU A 86 4.51 -9.81 1.95
CA LEU A 86 4.00 -10.84 2.84
C LEU A 86 4.22 -10.36 4.27
N ALA A 87 3.16 -10.28 5.07
CA ALA A 87 3.25 -9.90 6.46
C ALA A 87 2.50 -10.92 7.32
N THR A 88 3.14 -11.35 8.40
CA THR A 88 2.54 -12.22 9.41
C THR A 88 2.64 -11.52 10.75
N GLN A 89 1.54 -11.43 11.45
CA GLN A 89 1.45 -10.84 12.78
C GLN A 89 0.96 -11.89 13.75
N THR A 90 1.70 -12.08 14.83
CA THR A 90 1.35 -13.01 15.91
C THR A 90 1.35 -12.28 17.25
N SER A 91 0.34 -12.52 18.08
CA SER A 91 0.30 -11.98 19.44
C SER A 91 1.35 -12.68 20.30
N SER A 92 2.11 -11.91 21.07
CA SER A 92 3.07 -12.42 22.03
C SER A 92 2.46 -12.33 23.44
N GLY A 93 2.16 -13.47 24.06
CA GLY A 93 1.74 -13.53 25.47
C GLY A 93 0.25 -13.72 25.76
N ALA A 94 -0.60 -13.90 24.75
CA ALA A 94 -2.01 -14.24 24.99
C ALA A 94 -2.24 -15.75 24.98
N THR A 95 -3.05 -16.25 25.90
CA THR A 95 -3.49 -17.65 25.99
C THR A 95 -4.33 -18.08 24.76
N ASN A 96 -4.83 -17.12 23.98
CA ASN A 96 -5.51 -17.34 22.70
C ASN A 96 -4.72 -16.64 21.61
N GLY A 97 -3.71 -17.31 21.06
CA GLY A 97 -2.78 -16.74 20.07
C GLY A 97 -3.48 -16.19 18.85
N PHE A 98 -3.59 -14.86 18.78
CA PHE A 98 -4.00 -14.17 17.54
C PHE A 98 -2.90 -14.30 16.50
N SER A 99 -3.26 -14.73 15.32
CA SER A 99 -2.39 -14.75 14.15
C SER A 99 -3.12 -14.13 12.97
N SER A 100 -2.48 -13.23 12.27
CA SER A 100 -2.99 -12.66 11.02
C SER A 100 -1.90 -12.72 9.97
N GLN A 101 -2.29 -13.09 8.76
CA GLN A 101 -1.41 -13.09 7.60
C GLN A 101 -1.98 -12.22 6.52
N SER A 102 -1.16 -11.36 5.92
CA SER A 102 -1.54 -10.58 4.75
C SER A 102 -0.55 -10.80 3.60
N LYS A 103 -1.09 -10.83 2.39
CA LYS A 103 -0.35 -10.98 1.13
C LYS A 103 -0.85 -9.89 0.20
N THR A 104 0.06 -9.03 -0.26
CA THR A 104 -0.28 -7.93 -1.16
C THR A 104 0.64 -7.97 -2.37
N VAL A 105 0.04 -7.88 -3.54
CA VAL A 105 0.73 -7.69 -4.82
C VAL A 105 0.32 -6.33 -5.38
N GLY A 106 1.28 -5.56 -5.85
CA GLY A 106 1.04 -4.26 -6.44
C GLY A 106 1.82 -4.08 -7.74
N VAL A 107 1.21 -3.38 -8.68
CA VAL A 107 1.84 -2.95 -9.93
C VAL A 107 1.60 -1.45 -10.06
N ASN A 108 2.67 -0.71 -10.37
CA ASN A 108 2.60 0.71 -10.63
C ASN A 108 3.25 1.00 -11.97
N TRP A 109 2.69 1.94 -12.70
CA TRP A 109 3.20 2.47 -13.93
C TRP A 109 3.14 4.00 -13.88
N LEU A 110 4.24 4.64 -14.25
CA LEU A 110 4.36 6.07 -14.43
C LEU A 110 4.82 6.32 -15.86
N HIS A 111 4.12 7.17 -16.59
CA HIS A 111 4.46 7.58 -17.94
C HIS A 111 4.60 9.11 -18.03
N GLN A 112 5.75 9.56 -18.52
CA GLN A 112 5.98 10.97 -18.81
C GLN A 112 5.58 11.27 -20.26
N MET A 113 4.35 11.76 -20.44
CA MET A 113 3.82 12.12 -21.76
C MET A 113 4.60 13.30 -22.38
N ARG A 114 4.91 14.29 -21.52
CA ARG A 114 5.72 15.47 -21.83
C ARG A 114 6.56 15.84 -20.61
N PRO A 115 7.55 16.74 -20.74
CA PRO A 115 8.30 17.22 -19.59
C PRO A 115 7.44 17.85 -18.48
N ASP A 116 6.28 18.40 -18.86
CA ASP A 116 5.31 19.08 -18.01
C ASP A 116 4.08 18.22 -17.68
N MET A 117 3.98 16.98 -18.20
CA MET A 117 2.78 16.16 -18.06
C MET A 117 3.10 14.69 -17.79
N THR A 118 2.53 14.16 -16.70
CA THR A 118 2.68 12.76 -16.28
C THR A 118 1.33 12.09 -16.10
N VAL A 119 1.29 10.80 -16.42
CA VAL A 119 0.19 9.89 -16.11
C VAL A 119 0.73 8.76 -15.26
N SER A 120 0.00 8.36 -14.24
CA SER A 120 0.35 7.19 -13.44
C SER A 120 -0.88 6.30 -13.23
N ALA A 121 -0.64 5.00 -13.23
CA ALA A 121 -1.63 3.98 -12.91
C ALA A 121 -1.05 3.03 -11.87
N ALA A 122 -1.88 2.64 -10.91
CA ALA A 122 -1.52 1.67 -9.90
C ALA A 122 -2.68 0.71 -9.68
N ILE A 123 -2.37 -0.56 -9.48
CA ILE A 123 -3.32 -1.57 -9.05
C ILE A 123 -2.68 -2.41 -7.96
N SER A 124 -3.45 -2.72 -6.92
CA SER A 124 -3.01 -3.64 -5.88
C SER A 124 -4.12 -4.62 -5.53
N TYR A 125 -3.71 -5.84 -5.22
CA TYR A 125 -4.56 -6.90 -4.72
C TYR A 125 -4.01 -7.40 -3.39
N SER A 126 -4.86 -7.48 -2.38
CA SER A 126 -4.48 -7.93 -1.04
C SER A 126 -5.43 -9.00 -0.55
N VAL A 127 -4.87 -10.04 0.04
CA VAL A 127 -5.58 -11.08 0.78
C VAL A 127 -5.12 -11.03 2.21
N GLN A 128 -6.06 -10.94 3.14
CA GLN A 128 -5.80 -10.97 4.57
C GLN A 128 -6.54 -12.14 5.19
N ASP A 129 -5.79 -13.01 5.84
CA ASP A 129 -6.29 -14.12 6.64
C ASP A 129 -6.17 -13.74 8.11
N GLN A 130 -7.28 -13.76 8.83
CA GLN A 130 -7.31 -13.59 10.28
C GLN A 130 -7.48 -14.97 10.90
N GLY A 131 -6.41 -15.53 11.45
CA GLY A 131 -6.39 -16.84 12.06
C GLY A 131 -7.31 -16.96 13.30
N THR A 132 -7.56 -18.19 13.69
CA THR A 132 -8.40 -18.59 14.81
C THR A 132 -7.80 -18.14 16.14
N GLY A 133 -8.31 -17.11 16.74
CA GLY A 133 -7.85 -16.58 18.05
C GLY A 133 -8.51 -15.26 18.38
N ALA A 134 -9.06 -14.59 17.37
CA ALA A 134 -9.85 -13.40 17.58
C ALA A 134 -11.24 -13.76 18.11
N ILE A 135 -11.78 -12.91 18.95
CA ILE A 135 -13.15 -12.97 19.46
C ILE A 135 -14.07 -13.26 18.28
N SER A 136 -14.69 -14.44 18.27
CA SER A 136 -15.40 -15.03 17.14
C SER A 136 -16.53 -14.18 16.53
N ALA A 137 -16.99 -13.15 17.24
CA ALA A 137 -18.02 -12.21 16.75
C ALA A 137 -17.49 -11.16 15.76
N PHE A 138 -16.18 -10.94 15.69
CA PHE A 138 -15.53 -9.91 14.85
C PHE A 138 -14.44 -10.46 13.92
N ASN A 139 -14.34 -11.78 13.77
CA ASN A 139 -13.42 -12.38 12.82
C ASN A 139 -14.11 -12.54 11.46
N PRO A 140 -13.90 -11.64 10.51
CA PRO A 140 -14.55 -11.72 9.20
C PRO A 140 -13.97 -12.83 8.31
N GLY A 141 -13.00 -13.64 8.80
CA GLY A 141 -12.33 -14.64 7.97
C GLY A 141 -11.36 -14.01 6.95
N ASN A 142 -11.27 -14.63 5.78
CA ASN A 142 -10.40 -14.15 4.71
C ASN A 142 -11.03 -12.95 4.01
N ASN A 143 -10.39 -11.79 4.13
CA ASN A 143 -10.77 -10.60 3.39
C ASN A 143 -9.90 -10.47 2.14
N THR A 144 -10.52 -10.11 1.03
CA THR A 144 -9.81 -9.71 -0.18
C THR A 144 -10.07 -8.25 -0.47
N SER A 145 -9.08 -7.53 -0.97
CA SER A 145 -9.27 -6.16 -1.42
C SER A 145 -8.53 -5.89 -2.73
N ILE A 146 -9.15 -5.08 -3.56
CA ILE A 146 -8.59 -4.55 -4.79
C ILE A 146 -8.61 -3.03 -4.68
N ALA A 147 -7.48 -2.41 -4.98
CA ALA A 147 -7.40 -0.96 -5.11
C ALA A 147 -6.77 -0.61 -6.45
N ALA A 148 -7.34 0.36 -7.13
CA ALA A 148 -6.79 0.89 -8.37
C ALA A 148 -6.80 2.41 -8.32
N THR A 149 -5.76 3.03 -8.86
CA THR A 149 -5.64 4.49 -8.95
C THR A 149 -5.13 4.86 -10.34
N LEU A 150 -5.76 5.85 -10.94
CA LEU A 150 -5.30 6.51 -12.15
C LEU A 150 -5.13 7.99 -11.83
N ALA A 151 -3.96 8.54 -12.11
CA ALA A 151 -3.71 9.95 -11.87
C ALA A 151 -3.05 10.59 -13.10
N TRP A 152 -3.45 11.81 -13.37
CA TRP A 152 -2.89 12.67 -14.39
C TRP A 152 -2.48 13.98 -13.73
N GLN A 153 -1.27 14.44 -14.04
CA GLN A 153 -0.71 15.69 -13.54
C GLN A 153 -0.15 16.49 -14.69
N TRP A 154 -0.47 17.77 -14.72
CA TRP A 154 0.01 18.71 -15.73
C TRP A 154 0.45 20.01 -15.08
N GLN A 155 1.68 20.40 -15.38
CA GLN A 155 2.24 21.69 -14.99
C GLN A 155 1.99 22.69 -16.12
N ILE A 156 0.94 23.49 -16.00
CA ILE A 156 0.51 24.46 -17.01
C ILE A 156 1.53 25.59 -17.16
N SER A 157 2.12 26.01 -16.05
CA SER A 157 3.18 27.04 -16.01
C SER A 157 4.11 26.75 -14.82
N ASN A 158 5.17 27.52 -14.68
CA ASN A 158 6.11 27.41 -13.56
C ASN A 158 5.45 27.59 -12.20
N THR A 159 4.29 28.21 -12.15
CA THR A 159 3.57 28.51 -10.91
C THR A 159 2.21 27.82 -10.80
N VAL A 160 1.70 27.20 -11.86
CA VAL A 160 0.36 26.60 -11.89
C VAL A 160 0.44 25.14 -12.30
N SER A 161 -0.09 24.25 -11.48
CA SER A 161 -0.26 22.84 -11.78
C SER A 161 -1.71 22.40 -11.59
N THR A 162 -2.12 21.40 -12.35
CA THR A 162 -3.43 20.75 -12.21
C THR A 162 -3.24 19.25 -12.10
N SER A 163 -4.14 18.60 -11.38
CA SER A 163 -4.14 17.14 -11.20
C SER A 163 -5.56 16.60 -11.27
N LEU A 164 -5.69 15.44 -11.88
CA LEU A 164 -6.92 14.65 -11.87
C LEU A 164 -6.58 13.26 -11.37
N ARG A 165 -7.32 12.78 -10.38
CA ARG A 165 -7.13 11.45 -9.81
C ARG A 165 -8.46 10.73 -9.72
N TYR A 166 -8.47 9.50 -10.17
CA TYR A 166 -9.54 8.54 -9.92
C TYR A 166 -8.99 7.41 -9.06
N SER A 167 -9.70 7.06 -8.00
CA SER A 167 -9.36 5.94 -7.12
C SER A 167 -10.57 5.04 -6.97
N PHE A 168 -10.34 3.76 -7.14
CA PHE A 168 -11.28 2.67 -6.93
C PHE A 168 -10.77 1.81 -5.78
N PHE A 169 -11.67 1.41 -4.89
CA PHE A 169 -11.39 0.45 -3.83
C PHE A 169 -12.58 -0.47 -3.64
N GLU A 170 -12.31 -1.76 -3.58
CA GLU A 170 -13.28 -2.79 -3.26
C GLU A 170 -12.68 -3.74 -2.22
N ARG A 171 -13.44 -4.06 -1.21
CA ARG A 171 -13.13 -5.09 -0.23
C ARG A 171 -14.29 -6.05 -0.15
N SER A 172 -14.00 -7.33 -0.28
CA SER A 172 -14.94 -8.44 -0.10
C SER A 172 -14.58 -9.24 1.14
N SER A 173 -15.57 -9.58 1.93
CA SER A 173 -15.45 -10.32 3.18
C SER A 173 -16.47 -11.46 3.21
N PRO A 174 -16.18 -12.59 3.89
CA PRO A 174 -17.17 -13.62 4.16
C PRO A 174 -18.40 -13.11 4.93
N VAL A 175 -18.24 -12.00 5.65
CA VAL A 175 -19.34 -11.30 6.32
C VAL A 175 -19.69 -10.06 5.51
N THR A 176 -20.82 -10.07 4.84
CA THR A 176 -21.28 -8.99 3.93
C THR A 176 -21.34 -7.60 4.56
N ALA A 177 -21.51 -7.52 5.89
CA ALA A 177 -21.48 -6.24 6.62
C ALA A 177 -20.11 -5.52 6.55
N PHE A 178 -19.06 -6.22 6.17
CA PHE A 178 -17.69 -5.67 6.01
C PHE A 178 -17.31 -5.45 4.55
N ASP A 179 -18.19 -5.74 3.60
CA ASP A 179 -17.97 -5.40 2.21
C ASP A 179 -17.95 -3.89 2.04
N MET A 180 -16.99 -3.40 1.27
CA MET A 180 -16.83 -1.97 1.03
C MET A 180 -16.52 -1.74 -0.45
N TYR A 181 -17.19 -0.75 -1.01
CA TYR A 181 -16.98 -0.29 -2.37
C TYR A 181 -16.87 1.23 -2.37
N GLN A 182 -15.81 1.75 -2.97
CA GLN A 182 -15.56 3.19 -3.00
C GLN A 182 -15.00 3.62 -4.36
N ASN A 183 -15.56 4.71 -4.89
CA ASN A 183 -15.03 5.44 -6.03
C ASN A 183 -14.80 6.89 -5.62
N VAL A 184 -13.64 7.43 -5.92
CA VAL A 184 -13.30 8.81 -5.60
C VAL A 184 -12.67 9.46 -6.83
N LEU A 185 -13.20 10.60 -7.23
CA LEU A 185 -12.63 11.46 -8.26
C LEU A 185 -12.21 12.78 -7.62
N ILE A 186 -10.95 13.14 -7.78
CA ILE A 186 -10.37 14.36 -7.22
C ILE A 186 -9.79 15.19 -8.36
N LEU A 187 -10.20 16.44 -8.45
CA LEU A 187 -9.60 17.46 -9.30
C LEU A 187 -8.89 18.48 -8.43
N GLY A 188 -7.62 18.73 -8.68
CA GLY A 188 -6.79 19.67 -7.96
C GLY A 188 -6.20 20.73 -8.88
N ILE A 189 -6.14 21.97 -8.40
CA ILE A 189 -5.40 23.07 -9.02
C ILE A 189 -4.55 23.71 -7.91
N SER A 190 -3.26 23.85 -8.18
CA SER A 190 -2.31 24.48 -7.26
C SER A 190 -1.63 25.63 -7.94
N LYS A 191 -1.46 26.75 -7.21
CA LYS A 191 -0.70 27.92 -7.66
C LYS A 191 0.31 28.28 -6.57
N THR A 192 1.56 28.39 -6.96
CA THR A 192 2.67 28.89 -6.13
C THR A 192 2.90 30.36 -6.44
N PHE A 193 3.04 31.20 -5.42
CA PHE A 193 3.26 32.64 -5.54
C PHE A 193 4.71 33.00 -5.32
#